data_06734b2df842f3575eb757a3c963a8e8
#
_entry.id   06734b2df842f3575eb757a3c963a8e8
#
_cell.length_a   1.000
_cell.length_b   1.000
_cell.length_c   1.000
_cell.angle_alpha   90.00
_cell.angle_beta   90.00
_cell.angle_gamma   90.00
#
_symmetry.space_group_name_H-M   'P 1'
#
loop_
_entity.id
_entity.type
_entity.pdbx_description
1 polymer ?
#
loop_
_entity_poly.entity_id
_entity_poly.type
_entity_poly.pdbx_seq_one_letter_code
_entity_poly.pdbx_strand_id
1 'polypeptide(L)'
;MGRFYFHVRAGDELTPDDEGMDLPDLSAAKCEALLGARELLVEAIKSGKQTVPDAFVIADDEGRALDTVSLAAVLPAPFNK
;
A
#
# COMPACT_ATOMS: atom_id res chain seq x y z
N MET A 1 -15.70 11.78 5.69
CA MET A 1 -14.33 11.59 6.23
C MET A 1 -14.29 10.35 7.08
N GLY A 2 -13.21 9.59 6.95
CA GLY A 2 -13.01 8.41 7.75
C GLY A 2 -11.54 8.14 7.93
N ARG A 3 -11.23 7.22 8.82
CA ARG A 3 -9.87 6.79 9.04
C ARG A 3 -9.63 5.54 8.21
N PHE A 4 -8.58 5.57 7.42
CA PHE A 4 -8.19 4.45 6.57
C PHE A 4 -6.86 3.91 7.05
N TYR A 5 -6.71 2.59 6.96
CA TYR A 5 -5.51 1.89 7.37
C TYR A 5 -4.87 1.23 6.18
N PHE A 6 -3.56 1.29 6.12
CA PHE A 6 -2.80 0.77 4.98
C PHE A 6 -1.92 -0.37 5.47
N HIS A 7 -2.52 -1.56 5.51
CA HIS A 7 -1.79 -2.76 5.92
C HIS A 7 -0.84 -3.18 4.80
N VAL A 8 0.29 -3.72 5.18
CA VAL A 8 1.31 -4.16 4.22
C VAL A 8 1.26 -5.67 4.12
N ARG A 9 1.05 -6.18 2.92
CA ARG A 9 1.04 -7.62 2.68
C ARG A 9 2.30 -8.04 1.95
N ALA A 10 2.97 -9.08 2.46
CA ALA A 10 4.15 -9.68 1.85
C ALA A 10 3.99 -11.19 1.92
N GLY A 11 3.65 -11.81 0.79
CA GLY A 11 3.35 -13.23 0.75
C GLY A 11 2.16 -13.57 1.62
N ASP A 12 2.36 -14.44 2.59
CA ASP A 12 1.31 -14.84 3.53
C ASP A 12 1.22 -13.95 4.75
N GLU A 13 2.14 -13.00 4.89
CA GLU A 13 2.18 -12.14 6.06
C GLU A 13 1.50 -10.81 5.81
N LEU A 14 0.74 -10.38 6.79
CA LEU A 14 0.10 -9.07 6.78
C LEU A 14 0.60 -8.28 7.98
N THR A 15 1.25 -7.16 7.73
CA THR A 15 1.69 -6.26 8.80
C THR A 15 0.64 -5.17 8.94
N PRO A 16 -0.08 -5.13 10.06
CA PRO A 16 -1.15 -4.14 10.21
C PRO A 16 -0.60 -2.74 10.44
N ASP A 17 -1.36 -1.77 9.95
CA ASP A 17 -1.11 -0.36 10.23
C ASP A 17 -1.87 0.00 11.48
N ASP A 18 -1.17 0.47 12.51
CA ASP A 18 -1.78 0.78 13.79
C ASP A 18 -2.29 2.22 13.90
N GLU A 19 -1.86 3.08 13.02
CA GLU A 19 -2.16 4.51 13.13
C GLU A 19 -3.26 4.99 12.20
N GLY A 20 -3.21 4.55 10.96
CA GLY A 20 -4.17 5.00 9.97
C GLY A 20 -3.97 6.46 9.58
N MET A 21 -4.87 6.93 8.73
CA MET A 21 -4.84 8.29 8.22
C MET A 21 -6.28 8.74 7.96
N ASP A 22 -6.59 9.95 8.38
CA ASP A 22 -7.92 10.52 8.12
C ASP A 22 -7.96 11.07 6.70
N LEU A 23 -8.89 10.57 5.91
CA LEU A 23 -9.02 10.94 4.51
C LEU A 23 -10.50 11.11 4.17
N PRO A 24 -10.83 11.93 3.17
CA PRO A 24 -12.22 12.20 2.86
C PRO A 24 -12.98 10.99 2.28
N ASP A 25 -12.32 10.14 1.51
CA ASP A 25 -12.98 9.01 0.89
C ASP A 25 -11.97 7.95 0.44
N LEU A 26 -12.48 6.85 -0.10
CA LEU A 26 -11.64 5.75 -0.57
C LEU A 26 -10.76 6.16 -1.75
N SER A 27 -11.24 7.06 -2.59
CA SER A 27 -10.44 7.56 -3.71
C SER A 27 -9.15 8.23 -3.24
N ALA A 28 -9.27 9.06 -2.19
CA ALA A 28 -8.11 9.70 -1.57
C ALA A 28 -7.19 8.66 -0.95
N ALA A 29 -7.77 7.63 -0.33
CA ALA A 29 -6.99 6.55 0.27
C ALA A 29 -6.19 5.79 -0.79
N LYS A 30 -6.79 5.55 -1.95
CA LYS A 30 -6.09 4.88 -3.04
C LYS A 30 -4.92 5.71 -3.55
N CYS A 31 -5.09 7.02 -3.65
CA CYS A 31 -4.00 7.92 -4.03
C CYS A 31 -2.84 7.85 -3.03
N GLU A 32 -3.17 7.86 -1.75
CA GLU A 32 -2.14 7.76 -0.70
C GLU A 32 -1.41 6.41 -0.78
N ALA A 33 -2.15 5.33 -1.03
CA ALA A 33 -1.54 4.01 -1.16
C ALA A 33 -0.58 3.95 -2.34
N LEU A 34 -0.96 4.57 -3.47
CA LEU A 34 -0.10 4.61 -4.64
C LEU A 34 1.19 5.39 -4.38
N LEU A 35 1.07 6.52 -3.68
CA LEU A 35 2.26 7.31 -3.30
C LEU A 35 3.15 6.52 -2.37
N GLY A 36 2.56 5.87 -1.37
CA GLY A 36 3.31 5.03 -0.44
C GLY A 36 4.01 3.87 -1.12
N ALA A 37 3.33 3.26 -2.10
CA ALA A 37 3.92 2.17 -2.87
C ALA A 37 5.15 2.63 -3.65
N ARG A 38 5.07 3.80 -4.27
CA ARG A 38 6.21 4.37 -4.99
C ARG A 38 7.38 4.62 -4.06
N GLU A 39 7.11 5.17 -2.88
CA GLU A 39 8.15 5.44 -1.91
C GLU A 39 8.82 4.16 -1.41
N LEU A 40 8.04 3.11 -1.17
CA LEU A 40 8.59 1.82 -0.77
C LEU A 40 9.51 1.23 -1.84
N LEU A 41 9.11 1.34 -3.10
CA LEU A 41 9.93 0.83 -4.20
C LEU A 41 11.23 1.61 -4.33
N VAL A 42 11.17 2.94 -4.22
CA VAL A 42 12.36 3.77 -4.27
C VAL A 42 13.32 3.41 -3.14
N GLU A 43 12.78 3.26 -1.94
CA GLU A 43 13.57 2.90 -0.76
C GLU A 43 14.23 1.53 -0.95
N ALA A 44 13.49 0.56 -1.47
CA ALA A 44 14.02 -0.78 -1.71
C ALA A 44 15.14 -0.76 -2.73
N ILE A 45 14.99 0.01 -3.79
CA ILE A 45 16.01 0.14 -4.83
C ILE A 45 17.27 0.77 -4.25
N LYS A 46 17.11 1.85 -3.49
CA LYS A 46 18.24 2.58 -2.90
C LYS A 46 19.01 1.72 -1.91
N SER A 47 18.30 0.91 -1.13
CA SER A 47 18.94 0.11 -0.08
C SER A 47 19.38 -1.26 -0.58
N GLY A 48 19.15 -1.58 -1.85
CA GLY A 48 19.58 -2.84 -2.43
C GLY A 48 18.76 -4.05 -1.98
N LYS A 49 17.54 -3.82 -1.49
CA LYS A 49 16.67 -4.93 -1.08
C LYS A 49 16.27 -5.75 -2.30
N GLN A 50 16.24 -7.06 -2.11
CA GLN A 50 15.87 -7.97 -3.18
C GLN A 50 14.39 -8.31 -3.18
N THR A 51 13.69 -8.00 -2.10
CA THR A 51 12.26 -8.25 -1.98
C THR A 51 11.55 -7.01 -1.50
N VAL A 52 10.33 -6.84 -1.96
CA VAL A 52 9.44 -5.76 -1.53
C VAL A 52 8.09 -6.35 -1.18
N PRO A 53 7.27 -5.64 -0.40
CA PRO A 53 5.91 -6.11 -0.14
C PRO A 53 5.12 -6.24 -1.44
N ASP A 54 4.12 -7.11 -1.43
CA ASP A 54 3.28 -7.35 -2.60
C ASP A 54 2.26 -6.26 -2.82
N ALA A 55 1.66 -5.78 -1.73
CA ALA A 55 0.52 -4.87 -1.85
C ALA A 55 0.24 -4.14 -0.55
N PHE A 56 -0.48 -3.04 -0.66
CA PHE A 56 -1.17 -2.43 0.46
C PHE A 56 -2.62 -2.89 0.46
N VAL A 57 -3.14 -3.23 1.64
CA VAL A 57 -4.54 -3.52 1.83
C VAL A 57 -5.14 -2.33 2.55
N ILE A 58 -6.06 -1.64 1.90
CA ILE A 58 -6.74 -0.49 2.48
C ILE A 58 -7.93 -0.99 3.27
N ALA A 59 -7.98 -0.65 4.55
CA ALA A 59 -9.07 -1.07 5.43
C ALA A 59 -9.69 0.12 6.13
N ASP A 60 -10.93 -0.06 6.59
CA ASP A 60 -11.61 0.96 7.38
C ASP A 60 -11.33 0.78 8.87
N ASP A 61 -11.94 1.63 9.71
CA ASP A 61 -11.73 1.59 11.14
C ASP A 61 -12.45 0.41 11.82
N GLU A 62 -13.23 -0.34 11.07
CA GLU A 62 -13.86 -1.57 11.56
C GLU A 62 -13.06 -2.81 11.16
N GLY A 63 -11.93 -2.61 10.49
CA GLY A 63 -11.08 -3.70 10.06
C GLY A 63 -11.50 -4.36 8.77
N ARG A 64 -12.45 -3.78 8.04
CA ARG A 64 -12.88 -4.35 6.76
C ARG A 64 -11.94 -3.92 5.65
N ALA A 65 -11.51 -4.88 4.86
CA ALA A 65 -10.68 -4.59 3.69
C ALA A 65 -11.57 -3.97 2.59
N LEU A 66 -11.19 -2.77 2.17
CA LEU A 66 -11.96 -2.03 1.16
C LEU A 66 -11.37 -2.18 -0.22
N ASP A 67 -10.05 -2.26 -0.32
CA ASP A 67 -9.38 -2.38 -1.61
C ASP A 67 -7.94 -2.83 -1.38
N THR A 68 -7.30 -3.26 -2.45
CA THR A 68 -5.91 -3.67 -2.42
C THR A 68 -5.17 -2.97 -3.56
N VAL A 69 -4.01 -2.40 -3.24
CA VAL A 69 -3.17 -1.74 -4.24
C VAL A 69 -1.88 -2.53 -4.35
N SER A 70 -1.69 -3.18 -5.50
CA SER A 70 -0.47 -3.94 -5.76
C SER A 70 0.70 -2.99 -6.00
N LEU A 71 1.85 -3.28 -5.40
CA LEU A 71 3.05 -2.48 -5.66
C LEU A 71 3.48 -2.59 -7.12
N ALA A 72 3.23 -3.73 -7.76
CA ALA A 72 3.55 -3.88 -9.17
C ALA A 72 2.76 -2.91 -10.05
N ALA A 73 1.59 -2.46 -9.60
CA ALA A 73 0.76 -1.54 -10.37
C ALA A 73 1.38 -0.15 -10.52
N VAL A 74 2.35 0.21 -9.68
CA VAL A 74 3.00 1.54 -9.78
C VAL A 74 4.27 1.49 -10.62
N LEU A 75 4.69 0.31 -11.07
CA LEU A 75 5.87 0.19 -11.92
C LEU A 75 5.51 0.52 -13.36
N PRO A 76 6.36 1.27 -14.05
CA PRO A 76 6.12 1.52 -15.47
C PRO A 76 6.40 0.26 -16.30
N ALA A 77 5.77 0.15 -17.46
CA ALA A 77 6.08 -0.93 -18.37
C ALA A 77 7.53 -0.79 -18.83
N PRO A 78 8.26 -1.89 -19.01
CA PRO A 78 7.82 -3.29 -18.97
C PRO A 78 7.89 -3.93 -17.58
N PHE A 79 8.25 -3.18 -16.55
CA PHE A 79 8.53 -3.74 -15.21
C PHE A 79 7.27 -4.26 -14.51
N ASN A 80 6.10 -3.85 -14.93
CA ASN A 80 4.85 -4.21 -14.27
C ASN A 80 4.18 -5.45 -14.85
N LYS A 81 4.91 -6.21 -15.62
CA LYS A 81 4.37 -7.45 -16.20
C LYS A 81 4.46 -8.62 -15.24
#